data_28d4f382f0ffedf496b219f367e45945
#
_entry.id   28d4f382f0ffedf496b219f367e45945
#
_cell.length_a   1.000
_cell.length_b   1.000
_cell.length_c   1.000
_cell.angle_alpha   90.00
_cell.angle_beta   90.00
_cell.angle_gamma   90.00
#
_symmetry.space_group_name_H-M   'P 1'
#
loop_
_entity.id
_entity.type
_entity.pdbx_description
1 polymer ?
#
loop_
_entity_poly.entity_id
_entity_poly.type
_entity_poly.pdbx_seq_one_letter_code
_entity_poly.pdbx_strand_id
1 'polypeptide(L)'
;MTAGADNQALPRDAARAIAGAFAPARPWGNRWDYCYTLAKLRSDPLYPGVLDALRGSNAPVLDMGCGLGLLAHALRHDGQSMPYRGVDNDAAKIARAGKVAARAGLAASSFEVMDLGTQLPVHRGSVAILDVLQYLNAEAQQALLRNAAAMLEGDGRLVMRMALADSSRRGRISRIGDRAANLIGWMQFRPRHYPDAESLRALLQQCGLQVSLRPLYGNTPFNNWLLVAHRS
;
A
#
# COMPACT_ATOMS: atom_id res chain seq x y z
N MET A 1 -24.49 10.60 7.72
CA MET A 1 -23.35 10.19 6.91
C MET A 1 -22.11 10.90 7.45
N THR A 2 -21.38 10.24 8.34
CA THR A 2 -20.23 10.81 9.08
C THR A 2 -18.95 10.61 8.24
N ALA A 3 -18.63 11.60 7.41
CA ALA A 3 -17.43 11.60 6.55
C ALA A 3 -16.16 12.09 7.27
N GLY A 4 -16.03 11.90 8.57
CA GLY A 4 -15.07 12.68 9.35
C GLY A 4 -13.80 11.96 9.83
N ALA A 5 -13.84 10.70 10.20
CA ALA A 5 -12.70 10.04 10.87
C ALA A 5 -11.80 9.23 9.91
N ASP A 6 -12.35 8.64 8.86
CA ASP A 6 -11.70 7.62 8.02
C ASP A 6 -10.70 8.15 6.99
N ASN A 7 -10.55 9.46 6.84
CA ASN A 7 -9.76 10.08 5.78
C ASN A 7 -8.66 11.00 6.35
N GLN A 8 -8.17 10.68 7.55
CA GLN A 8 -7.10 11.41 8.23
C GLN A 8 -5.81 10.60 8.26
N ALA A 9 -4.67 11.30 8.24
CA ALA A 9 -3.36 10.70 8.44
C ALA A 9 -3.18 10.21 9.89
N LEU A 10 -2.15 9.42 10.14
CA LEU A 10 -1.83 8.95 11.49
C LEU A 10 -1.60 10.11 12.47
N PRO A 11 -1.97 9.95 13.75
CA PRO A 11 -1.61 10.90 14.80
C PRO A 11 -0.11 11.16 14.84
N ARG A 12 0.27 12.38 15.24
CA ARG A 12 1.69 12.82 15.20
C ARG A 12 2.61 11.89 15.98
N ASP A 13 2.16 11.39 17.11
CA ASP A 13 2.97 10.55 18.00
C ASP A 13 3.15 9.15 17.40
N ALA A 14 2.11 8.56 16.85
CA ALA A 14 2.16 7.30 16.11
C ALA A 14 3.10 7.41 14.91
N ALA A 15 2.97 8.46 14.11
CA ALA A 15 3.83 8.70 12.96
C ALA A 15 5.30 8.87 13.36
N ARG A 16 5.60 9.55 14.48
CA ARG A 16 6.97 9.70 15.00
C ARG A 16 7.52 8.39 15.55
N ALA A 17 6.71 7.61 16.27
CA ALA A 17 7.11 6.33 16.81
C ALA A 17 7.52 5.37 15.68
N ILE A 18 6.68 5.23 14.65
CA ILE A 18 6.99 4.40 13.48
C ILE A 18 8.22 4.94 12.73
N ALA A 19 8.28 6.25 12.44
CA ALA A 19 9.40 6.84 11.72
C ALA A 19 10.73 6.70 12.48
N GLY A 20 10.69 6.66 13.80
CA GLY A 20 11.88 6.45 14.65
C GLY A 20 12.66 5.19 14.29
N ALA A 21 11.97 4.12 13.86
CA ALA A 21 12.63 2.91 13.39
C ALA A 21 13.51 3.14 12.14
N PHE A 22 13.20 4.14 11.33
CA PHE A 22 13.91 4.50 10.11
C PHE A 22 15.02 5.54 10.33
N ALA A 23 15.21 6.01 11.57
CA ALA A 23 16.28 6.94 11.89
C ALA A 23 17.64 6.26 11.69
N PRO A 24 18.67 6.99 11.21
CA PRO A 24 20.01 6.44 11.07
C PRO A 24 20.60 6.10 12.44
N ALA A 25 21.42 5.04 12.51
CA ALA A 25 22.08 4.63 13.74
C ALA A 25 23.14 5.66 14.22
N ARG A 26 23.63 6.51 13.31
CA ARG A 26 24.63 7.56 13.61
C ARG A 26 24.02 8.95 13.40
N PRO A 27 24.38 9.96 14.21
CA PRO A 27 23.81 11.33 14.10
C PRO A 27 23.96 11.96 12.70
N TRP A 28 25.05 11.67 12.01
CA TRP A 28 25.37 12.14 10.63
C TRP A 28 24.96 11.18 9.53
N GLY A 29 24.19 10.14 9.85
CA GLY A 29 23.68 9.19 8.87
C GLY A 29 22.63 9.83 7.95
N ASN A 30 22.39 9.18 6.81
CA ASN A 30 21.34 9.62 5.88
C ASN A 30 19.96 9.54 6.56
N ARG A 31 19.30 10.67 6.72
CA ARG A 31 17.96 10.79 7.37
C ARG A 31 16.82 10.70 6.37
N TRP A 32 17.10 10.38 5.12
CA TRP A 32 16.07 10.36 4.07
C TRP A 32 14.89 9.46 4.39
N ASP A 33 15.15 8.18 4.75
CA ASP A 33 14.09 7.21 5.06
C ASP A 33 13.24 7.66 6.27
N TYR A 34 13.87 8.24 7.30
CA TYR A 34 13.17 8.83 8.43
C TYR A 34 12.26 10.00 8.02
N CYS A 35 12.81 10.96 7.28
CA CYS A 35 12.05 12.14 6.86
C CYS A 35 10.91 11.77 5.91
N TYR A 36 11.18 10.87 4.97
CA TYR A 36 10.17 10.33 4.06
C TYR A 36 9.04 9.63 4.82
N THR A 37 9.39 8.68 5.70
CA THR A 37 8.41 7.93 6.49
C THR A 37 7.56 8.87 7.34
N LEU A 38 8.19 9.81 8.05
CA LEU A 38 7.48 10.78 8.88
C LEU A 38 6.53 11.65 8.05
N ALA A 39 6.98 12.17 6.92
CA ALA A 39 6.15 12.98 6.03
C ALA A 39 4.97 12.17 5.49
N LYS A 40 5.21 10.95 4.97
CA LYS A 40 4.18 10.07 4.42
C LYS A 40 3.12 9.73 5.46
N LEU A 41 3.52 9.31 6.66
CA LEU A 41 2.60 8.92 7.74
C LEU A 41 1.77 10.09 8.28
N ARG A 42 2.31 11.32 8.24
CA ARG A 42 1.64 12.53 8.75
C ARG A 42 0.71 13.22 7.77
N SER A 43 0.87 12.97 6.48
CA SER A 43 0.11 13.67 5.43
C SER A 43 -0.86 12.80 4.67
N ASP A 44 -0.63 11.48 4.65
CA ASP A 44 -1.37 10.55 3.80
C ASP A 44 -2.29 9.65 4.65
N PRO A 45 -3.60 9.62 4.38
CA PRO A 45 -4.56 8.76 5.08
C PRO A 45 -4.43 7.27 4.72
N LEU A 46 -3.48 6.88 3.87
CA LEU A 46 -3.28 5.53 3.40
C LEU A 46 -3.27 4.51 4.55
N TYR A 47 -2.35 4.70 5.51
CA TYR A 47 -2.13 3.69 6.55
C TYR A 47 -3.32 3.54 7.49
N PRO A 48 -3.93 4.60 8.03
CA PRO A 48 -5.17 4.47 8.81
C PRO A 48 -6.27 3.73 8.05
N GLY A 49 -6.46 4.06 6.77
CA GLY A 49 -7.46 3.40 5.94
C GLY A 49 -7.20 1.92 5.71
N VAL A 50 -5.93 1.53 5.53
CA VAL A 50 -5.52 0.11 5.37
C VAL A 50 -5.60 -0.64 6.69
N LEU A 51 -5.14 -0.05 7.79
CA LEU A 51 -5.23 -0.63 9.14
C LEU A 51 -6.68 -0.95 9.51
N ASP A 52 -7.58 -0.01 9.26
CA ASP A 52 -9.02 -0.20 9.50
C ASP A 52 -9.59 -1.29 8.58
N ALA A 53 -9.21 -1.31 7.31
CA ALA A 53 -9.63 -2.32 6.36
C ALA A 53 -9.16 -3.75 6.70
N LEU A 54 -8.04 -3.91 7.39
CA LEU A 54 -7.49 -5.20 7.83
C LEU A 54 -7.93 -5.59 9.26
N ARG A 55 -8.47 -4.64 10.02
CA ARG A 55 -8.87 -4.86 11.41
C ARG A 55 -9.91 -5.97 11.54
N GLY A 56 -9.67 -6.88 12.49
CA GLY A 56 -10.53 -8.04 12.75
C GLY A 56 -10.25 -9.24 11.85
N SER A 57 -9.32 -9.14 10.88
CA SER A 57 -8.78 -10.29 10.16
C SER A 57 -7.49 -10.78 10.83
N ASN A 58 -7.34 -12.10 10.95
CA ASN A 58 -6.11 -12.75 11.39
C ASN A 58 -5.34 -13.40 10.23
N ALA A 59 -5.87 -13.30 9.02
CA ALA A 59 -5.24 -13.86 7.84
C ALA A 59 -3.86 -13.23 7.58
N PRO A 60 -2.84 -14.03 7.21
CA PRO A 60 -1.53 -13.50 6.81
C PRO A 60 -1.67 -12.43 5.73
N VAL A 61 -0.83 -11.40 5.77
CA VAL A 61 -0.85 -10.29 4.81
C VAL A 61 0.33 -10.39 3.85
N LEU A 62 0.04 -10.42 2.55
CA LEU A 62 1.00 -10.19 1.48
C LEU A 62 0.88 -8.73 0.99
N ASP A 63 1.97 -7.98 1.09
CA ASP A 63 2.05 -6.59 0.60
C ASP A 63 2.84 -6.54 -0.71
N MET A 64 2.13 -6.37 -1.82
CA MET A 64 2.69 -6.34 -3.17
C MET A 64 3.13 -4.92 -3.53
N GLY A 65 4.45 -4.70 -3.64
CA GLY A 65 5.06 -3.38 -3.80
C GLY A 65 5.25 -2.67 -2.46
N CYS A 66 5.75 -3.40 -1.47
CA CYS A 66 5.84 -2.95 -0.07
C CYS A 66 6.83 -1.80 0.16
N GLY A 67 7.73 -1.53 -0.78
CA GLY A 67 8.75 -0.49 -0.66
C GLY A 67 9.64 -0.66 0.58
N LEU A 68 9.61 0.32 1.47
CA LEU A 68 10.34 0.28 2.76
C LEU A 68 9.63 -0.53 3.86
N GLY A 69 8.51 -1.18 3.55
CA GLY A 69 7.77 -2.00 4.51
C GLY A 69 7.01 -1.20 5.57
N LEU A 70 6.58 0.03 5.24
CA LEU A 70 5.89 0.89 6.20
C LEU A 70 4.60 0.27 6.73
N LEU A 71 3.90 -0.52 5.92
CA LEU A 71 2.67 -1.20 6.35
C LEU A 71 2.95 -2.19 7.49
N ALA A 72 4.06 -2.96 7.44
CA ALA A 72 4.43 -3.86 8.54
C ALA A 72 4.59 -3.10 9.87
N HIS A 73 5.30 -1.97 9.84
CA HIS A 73 5.48 -1.13 11.02
C HIS A 73 4.16 -0.54 11.52
N ALA A 74 3.30 -0.08 10.61
CA ALA A 74 1.99 0.48 10.95
C ALA A 74 1.09 -0.58 11.60
N LEU A 75 1.02 -1.80 11.04
CA LEU A 75 0.28 -2.93 11.60
C LEU A 75 0.72 -3.25 13.02
N ARG A 76 2.04 -3.38 13.26
CA ARG A 76 2.57 -3.68 14.61
C ARG A 76 2.30 -2.55 15.60
N HIS A 77 2.44 -1.30 15.17
CA HIS A 77 2.10 -0.15 16.02
C HIS A 77 0.61 -0.08 16.39
N ASP A 78 -0.27 -0.53 15.48
CA ASP A 78 -1.73 -0.61 15.70
C ASP A 78 -2.15 -1.87 16.50
N GLY A 79 -1.20 -2.73 16.89
CA GLY A 79 -1.46 -3.97 17.64
C GLY A 79 -1.92 -5.14 16.76
N GLN A 80 -1.91 -5.02 15.45
CA GLN A 80 -2.24 -6.09 14.53
C GLN A 80 -1.01 -6.99 14.31
N SER A 81 -1.10 -8.28 14.69
CA SER A 81 0.04 -9.20 14.80
C SER A 81 0.07 -10.31 13.72
N MET A 82 -0.87 -10.30 12.77
CA MET A 82 -0.90 -11.30 11.70
C MET A 82 0.44 -11.40 10.97
N PRO A 83 0.84 -12.58 10.45
CA PRO A 83 2.05 -12.73 9.64
C PRO A 83 2.04 -11.77 8.46
N TYR A 84 3.18 -11.17 8.18
CA TYR A 84 3.35 -10.19 7.09
C TYR A 84 4.50 -10.61 6.17
N ARG A 85 4.24 -10.56 4.88
CA ARG A 85 5.24 -10.73 3.82
C ARG A 85 5.17 -9.56 2.84
N GLY A 86 6.24 -8.79 2.74
CA GLY A 86 6.37 -7.70 1.77
C GLY A 86 7.22 -8.12 0.56
N VAL A 87 6.77 -7.81 -0.64
CA VAL A 87 7.53 -8.03 -1.88
C VAL A 87 7.65 -6.73 -2.66
N ASP A 88 8.82 -6.46 -3.24
CA ASP A 88 9.09 -5.30 -4.10
C ASP A 88 10.21 -5.62 -5.09
N ASN A 89 10.22 -5.01 -6.26
CA ASN A 89 11.27 -5.21 -7.25
C ASN A 89 12.56 -4.42 -6.97
N ASP A 90 12.52 -3.46 -6.05
CA ASP A 90 13.67 -2.66 -5.64
C ASP A 90 14.46 -3.36 -4.52
N ALA A 91 15.52 -4.08 -4.90
CA ALA A 91 16.37 -4.79 -3.96
C ALA A 91 16.97 -3.89 -2.86
N ALA A 92 17.25 -2.62 -3.16
CA ALA A 92 17.78 -1.69 -2.19
C ALA A 92 16.72 -1.28 -1.15
N LYS A 93 15.46 -1.12 -1.55
CA LYS A 93 14.35 -0.89 -0.61
C LYS A 93 14.11 -2.12 0.26
N ILE A 94 14.09 -3.31 -0.31
CA ILE A 94 13.90 -4.58 0.43
C ILE A 94 15.01 -4.78 1.45
N ALA A 95 16.27 -4.58 1.08
CA ALA A 95 17.39 -4.68 2.02
C ALA A 95 17.25 -3.70 3.21
N ARG A 96 16.79 -2.46 2.93
CA ARG A 96 16.52 -1.47 3.98
C ARG A 96 15.31 -1.86 4.84
N ALA A 97 14.22 -2.32 4.22
CA ALA A 97 13.03 -2.78 4.93
C ALA A 97 13.36 -3.92 5.90
N GLY A 98 14.06 -4.95 5.44
CA GLY A 98 14.49 -6.06 6.30
C GLY A 98 15.40 -5.62 7.44
N LYS A 99 16.38 -4.74 7.18
CA LYS A 99 17.27 -4.19 8.21
C LYS A 99 16.53 -3.37 9.25
N VAL A 100 15.57 -2.54 8.84
CA VAL A 100 14.79 -1.70 9.74
C VAL A 100 13.83 -2.55 10.56
N ALA A 101 13.16 -3.53 9.94
CA ALA A 101 12.26 -4.46 10.61
C ALA A 101 12.99 -5.29 11.68
N ALA A 102 14.17 -5.83 11.37
CA ALA A 102 15.00 -6.56 12.33
C ALA A 102 15.41 -5.68 13.52
N ARG A 103 15.83 -4.43 13.26
CA ARG A 103 16.19 -3.47 14.31
C ARG A 103 15.00 -3.07 15.19
N ALA A 104 13.81 -2.99 14.62
CA ALA A 104 12.57 -2.68 15.32
C ALA A 104 11.94 -3.91 16.00
N GLY A 105 12.51 -5.10 15.84
CA GLY A 105 11.96 -6.33 16.39
C GLY A 105 10.60 -6.72 15.84
N LEU A 106 10.32 -6.43 14.56
CA LEU A 106 9.04 -6.77 13.95
C LEU A 106 8.89 -8.28 13.83
N ALA A 107 8.15 -8.88 14.76
CA ALA A 107 7.87 -10.31 14.73
C ALA A 107 7.03 -10.70 13.51
N ALA A 108 7.21 -11.95 13.02
CA ALA A 108 6.45 -12.55 11.93
C ALA A 108 6.35 -11.65 10.69
N SER A 109 7.44 -10.96 10.33
CA SER A 109 7.54 -10.17 9.11
C SER A 109 8.71 -10.58 8.24
N SER A 110 8.51 -10.66 6.92
CA SER A 110 9.55 -10.99 5.93
C SER A 110 9.48 -10.07 4.73
N PHE A 111 10.62 -9.88 4.07
CA PHE A 111 10.76 -9.01 2.89
C PHE A 111 11.57 -9.73 1.82
N GLU A 112 11.09 -9.68 0.58
CA GLU A 112 11.66 -10.44 -0.54
C GLU A 112 11.68 -9.59 -1.81
N VAL A 113 12.76 -9.71 -2.58
CA VAL A 113 12.86 -9.08 -3.90
C VAL A 113 12.04 -9.89 -4.90
N MET A 114 11.05 -9.25 -5.53
CA MET A 114 10.21 -9.90 -6.52
C MET A 114 9.68 -8.91 -7.54
N ASP A 115 9.80 -9.22 -8.81
CA ASP A 115 9.19 -8.46 -9.89
C ASP A 115 7.81 -9.04 -10.23
N LEU A 116 6.77 -8.32 -9.81
CA LEU A 116 5.36 -8.68 -10.04
C LEU A 116 4.95 -8.66 -11.51
N GLY A 117 5.76 -8.08 -12.40
CA GLY A 117 5.56 -8.13 -13.84
C GLY A 117 5.94 -9.45 -14.47
N THR A 118 6.77 -10.24 -13.80
CA THR A 118 7.31 -11.52 -14.30
C THR A 118 6.98 -12.72 -13.41
N GLN A 119 6.73 -12.47 -12.13
CA GLN A 119 6.50 -13.53 -11.15
C GLN A 119 5.39 -13.13 -10.17
N LEU A 120 4.52 -14.05 -9.83
CA LEU A 120 3.51 -13.87 -8.81
C LEU A 120 3.84 -14.72 -7.57
N PRO A 121 3.75 -14.14 -6.36
CA PRO A 121 4.00 -14.89 -5.14
C PRO A 121 2.90 -15.91 -4.87
N VAL A 122 3.28 -17.06 -4.33
CA VAL A 122 2.30 -17.99 -3.73
C VAL A 122 1.91 -17.45 -2.36
N HIS A 123 0.61 -17.28 -2.13
CA HIS A 123 0.07 -16.76 -0.88
C HIS A 123 -1.34 -17.28 -0.64
N ARG A 124 -1.74 -17.34 0.64
CA ARG A 124 -3.11 -17.58 1.11
C ARG A 124 -3.39 -16.68 2.30
N GLY A 125 -4.39 -15.80 2.20
CA GLY A 125 -4.70 -14.83 3.23
C GLY A 125 -5.16 -13.49 2.66
N SER A 126 -4.77 -12.40 3.28
CA SER A 126 -5.03 -11.04 2.83
C SER A 126 -3.96 -10.55 1.85
N VAL A 127 -4.35 -9.70 0.91
CA VAL A 127 -3.44 -9.08 -0.06
C VAL A 127 -3.58 -7.57 -0.01
N ALA A 128 -2.46 -6.86 0.14
CA ALA A 128 -2.38 -5.39 0.01
C ALA A 128 -1.67 -5.02 -1.30
N ILE A 129 -2.25 -4.06 -2.07
CA ILE A 129 -1.67 -3.50 -3.29
C ILE A 129 -1.79 -1.98 -3.18
N LEU A 130 -0.73 -1.32 -2.70
CA LEU A 130 -0.78 0.08 -2.31
C LEU A 130 0.03 0.95 -3.25
N ASP A 131 -0.64 1.75 -4.08
CA ASP A 131 -0.03 2.65 -5.08
C ASP A 131 0.84 1.95 -6.14
N VAL A 132 0.52 0.71 -6.51
CA VAL A 132 1.29 -0.10 -7.45
C VAL A 132 0.59 -0.24 -8.80
N LEU A 133 -0.74 -0.37 -8.78
CA LEU A 133 -1.51 -0.80 -9.94
C LEU A 133 -1.30 0.09 -11.18
N GLN A 134 -1.18 1.40 -10.99
CA GLN A 134 -1.00 2.37 -12.08
C GLN A 134 0.32 2.19 -12.87
N TYR A 135 1.29 1.44 -12.37
CA TYR A 135 2.56 1.19 -13.07
C TYR A 135 2.51 0.00 -14.02
N LEU A 136 1.46 -0.80 -13.94
CA LEU A 136 1.21 -1.94 -14.80
C LEU A 136 0.35 -1.52 -16.02
N ASN A 137 0.50 -2.22 -17.13
CA ASN A 137 -0.44 -2.10 -18.25
C ASN A 137 -1.77 -2.78 -17.91
N ALA A 138 -2.82 -2.56 -18.72
CA ALA A 138 -4.16 -3.07 -18.44
C ALA A 138 -4.23 -4.59 -18.30
N GLU A 139 -3.51 -5.33 -19.12
CA GLU A 139 -3.48 -6.81 -19.09
C GLU A 139 -2.82 -7.31 -17.79
N ALA A 140 -1.66 -6.74 -17.44
CA ALA A 140 -0.95 -7.08 -16.21
C ALA A 140 -1.76 -6.70 -14.95
N GLN A 141 -2.51 -5.59 -15.00
CA GLN A 141 -3.44 -5.22 -13.92
C GLN A 141 -4.51 -6.29 -13.72
N GLN A 142 -5.16 -6.73 -14.80
CA GLN A 142 -6.20 -7.77 -14.72
C GLN A 142 -5.64 -9.09 -14.22
N ALA A 143 -4.47 -9.51 -14.71
CA ALA A 143 -3.80 -10.74 -14.26
C ALA A 143 -3.46 -10.67 -12.77
N LEU A 144 -2.86 -9.56 -12.31
CA LEU A 144 -2.53 -9.34 -10.90
C LEU A 144 -3.79 -9.41 -10.01
N LEU A 145 -4.88 -8.76 -10.42
CA LEU A 145 -6.12 -8.72 -9.65
C LEU A 145 -6.80 -10.09 -9.55
N ARG A 146 -6.85 -10.87 -10.65
CA ARG A 146 -7.38 -12.25 -10.62
C ARG A 146 -6.55 -13.14 -9.69
N ASN A 147 -5.23 -13.04 -9.74
CA ASN A 147 -4.34 -13.79 -8.87
C ASN A 147 -4.50 -13.36 -7.41
N ALA A 148 -4.55 -12.05 -7.12
CA ALA A 148 -4.80 -11.54 -5.77
C ALA A 148 -6.14 -12.04 -5.22
N ALA A 149 -7.21 -12.06 -6.03
CA ALA A 149 -8.51 -12.61 -5.64
C ALA A 149 -8.44 -14.12 -5.34
N ALA A 150 -7.64 -14.87 -6.10
CA ALA A 150 -7.44 -16.31 -5.87
C ALA A 150 -6.65 -16.61 -4.58
N MET A 151 -5.82 -15.68 -4.12
CA MET A 151 -5.04 -15.80 -2.88
C MET A 151 -5.87 -15.59 -1.61
N LEU A 152 -7.06 -14.99 -1.71
CA LEU A 152 -7.89 -14.72 -0.53
C LEU A 152 -8.41 -16.02 0.07
N GLU A 153 -8.17 -16.23 1.36
CA GLU A 153 -8.60 -17.40 2.12
C GLU A 153 -9.09 -17.00 3.52
N GLY A 154 -10.08 -17.72 4.04
CA GLY A 154 -10.66 -17.45 5.34
C GLY A 154 -11.28 -16.05 5.40
N ASP A 155 -10.87 -15.26 6.41
CA ASP A 155 -11.26 -13.87 6.61
C ASP A 155 -10.34 -12.87 5.87
N GLY A 156 -9.53 -13.37 4.92
CA GLY A 156 -8.60 -12.59 4.11
C GLY A 156 -9.30 -11.53 3.24
N ARG A 157 -8.66 -10.39 3.12
CA ARG A 157 -9.15 -9.23 2.37
C ARG A 157 -8.16 -8.77 1.32
N LEU A 158 -8.67 -8.37 0.17
CA LEU A 158 -7.90 -7.59 -0.80
C LEU A 158 -8.08 -6.11 -0.46
N VAL A 159 -7.00 -5.45 -0.09
CA VAL A 159 -6.98 -4.03 0.25
C VAL A 159 -6.09 -3.31 -0.74
N MET A 160 -6.67 -2.38 -1.50
CA MET A 160 -5.95 -1.69 -2.55
C MET A 160 -6.09 -0.18 -2.40
N ARG A 161 -5.00 0.55 -2.59
CA ARG A 161 -5.06 1.97 -2.87
C ARG A 161 -4.51 2.29 -4.24
N MET A 162 -5.26 3.09 -5.00
CA MET A 162 -4.87 3.53 -6.35
C MET A 162 -5.49 4.89 -6.65
N ALA A 163 -4.89 5.60 -7.61
CA ALA A 163 -5.58 6.69 -8.30
C ALA A 163 -6.48 6.10 -9.39
N LEU A 164 -7.72 6.57 -9.48
CA LEU A 164 -8.66 6.16 -10.53
C LEU A 164 -8.60 7.09 -11.74
N ALA A 165 -8.95 6.54 -12.91
CA ALA A 165 -9.18 7.33 -14.10
C ALA A 165 -10.34 8.29 -13.84
N ASP A 166 -10.07 9.59 -13.89
CA ASP A 166 -11.04 10.63 -13.64
C ASP A 166 -10.69 11.88 -14.46
N SER A 167 -11.70 12.51 -15.06
CA SER A 167 -11.60 13.78 -15.76
C SER A 167 -11.60 14.99 -14.82
N SER A 168 -11.81 14.78 -13.52
CA SER A 168 -11.87 15.85 -12.52
C SER A 168 -10.57 16.62 -12.38
N ARG A 169 -10.64 17.75 -11.67
CA ARG A 169 -9.45 18.57 -11.32
C ARG A 169 -8.43 17.75 -10.50
N ARG A 170 -8.89 16.87 -9.58
CA ARG A 170 -8.02 15.99 -8.78
C ARG A 170 -7.32 14.94 -9.64
N GLY A 171 -7.99 14.33 -10.59
CA GLY A 171 -7.39 13.38 -11.53
C GLY A 171 -6.29 14.02 -12.39
N ARG A 172 -6.45 15.30 -12.81
CA ARG A 172 -5.38 16.04 -13.52
C ARG A 172 -4.18 16.33 -12.63
N ILE A 173 -4.40 16.75 -11.38
CA ILE A 173 -3.33 17.01 -10.41
C ILE A 173 -2.58 15.73 -10.05
N SER A 174 -3.26 14.59 -9.87
CA SER A 174 -2.61 13.30 -9.64
C SER A 174 -1.63 12.95 -10.76
N ARG A 175 -2.04 13.09 -12.02
CA ARG A 175 -1.17 12.84 -13.18
C ARG A 175 0.05 13.76 -13.24
N ILE A 176 -0.09 15.02 -12.83
CA ILE A 176 1.01 15.99 -12.78
C ILE A 176 1.95 15.66 -11.60
N GLY A 177 1.40 15.31 -10.43
CA GLY A 177 2.17 14.93 -9.25
C GLY A 177 3.01 13.67 -9.46
N ASP A 178 2.45 12.66 -10.13
CA ASP A 178 3.17 11.43 -10.50
C ASP A 178 4.33 11.73 -11.47
N ARG A 179 4.14 12.67 -12.41
CA ARG A 179 5.21 13.11 -13.32
C ARG A 179 6.33 13.86 -12.56
N ALA A 180 5.97 14.70 -11.60
CA ALA A 180 6.95 15.44 -10.79
C ALA A 180 7.74 14.49 -9.86
N ALA A 181 7.09 13.49 -9.24
CA ALA A 181 7.74 12.48 -8.42
C ALA A 181 8.75 11.63 -9.21
N ASN A 182 8.46 11.33 -10.49
CA ASN A 182 9.41 10.68 -11.39
C ASN A 182 10.63 11.57 -11.72
N LEU A 183 10.44 12.87 -11.90
CA LEU A 183 11.52 13.83 -12.19
C LEU A 183 12.49 13.98 -11.02
N ILE A 184 12.03 13.80 -9.78
CA ILE A 184 12.86 13.87 -8.56
C ILE A 184 13.55 12.51 -8.27
N GLY A 185 13.35 11.49 -9.12
CA GLY A 185 13.93 10.16 -8.94
C GLY A 185 13.29 9.35 -7.81
N TRP A 186 12.14 9.79 -7.32
CA TRP A 186 11.44 9.13 -6.21
C TRP A 186 10.70 7.87 -6.63
N MET A 187 10.30 7.81 -7.91
CA MET A 187 9.62 6.68 -8.52
C MET A 187 10.40 6.23 -9.75
N GLN A 188 10.80 4.98 -9.82
CA GLN A 188 11.57 4.42 -10.94
C GLN A 188 10.74 4.25 -12.21
N PHE A 189 9.40 4.26 -12.11
CA PHE A 189 8.50 3.99 -13.22
C PHE A 189 7.44 5.10 -13.39
N ARG A 190 7.11 5.40 -14.65
CA ARG A 190 5.98 6.29 -14.97
C ARG A 190 4.67 5.52 -14.93
N PRO A 191 3.58 6.11 -14.39
CA PRO A 191 2.26 5.52 -14.50
C PRO A 191 1.91 5.22 -15.96
N ARG A 192 1.45 4.01 -16.21
CA ARG A 192 1.09 3.53 -17.56
C ARG A 192 -0.41 3.56 -17.81
N HIS A 193 -1.19 3.19 -16.79
CA HIS A 193 -2.63 3.07 -16.92
C HIS A 193 -3.30 3.32 -15.56
N TYR A 194 -4.27 4.23 -15.54
CA TYR A 194 -5.13 4.44 -14.38
C TYR A 194 -6.39 3.59 -14.57
N PRO A 195 -6.71 2.70 -13.62
CA PRO A 195 -7.88 1.84 -13.73
C PRO A 195 -9.19 2.63 -13.59
N ASP A 196 -10.22 2.13 -14.24
CA ASP A 196 -11.59 2.60 -14.07
C ASP A 196 -12.28 1.86 -12.91
N ALA A 197 -13.07 2.58 -12.11
CA ALA A 197 -13.72 2.05 -10.93
C ALA A 197 -14.73 0.93 -11.22
N GLU A 198 -15.52 1.08 -12.30
CA GLU A 198 -16.54 0.10 -12.66
C GLU A 198 -15.91 -1.17 -13.19
N SER A 199 -14.87 -1.05 -14.03
CA SER A 199 -14.11 -2.18 -14.55
C SER A 199 -13.43 -2.99 -13.44
N LEU A 200 -12.83 -2.31 -12.44
CA LEU A 200 -12.25 -2.96 -11.27
C LEU A 200 -13.29 -3.74 -10.47
N ARG A 201 -14.43 -3.09 -10.19
CA ARG A 201 -15.53 -3.73 -9.44
C ARG A 201 -16.05 -4.94 -10.19
N ALA A 202 -16.36 -4.80 -11.48
CA ALA A 202 -16.87 -5.90 -12.30
C ALA A 202 -15.90 -7.09 -12.34
N LEU A 203 -14.59 -6.84 -12.52
CA LEU A 203 -13.58 -7.88 -12.52
C LEU A 203 -13.53 -8.66 -11.19
N LEU A 204 -13.51 -7.96 -10.06
CA LEU A 204 -13.42 -8.60 -8.74
C LEU A 204 -14.73 -9.31 -8.36
N GLN A 205 -15.89 -8.79 -8.77
CA GLN A 205 -17.18 -9.47 -8.62
C GLN A 205 -17.24 -10.75 -9.45
N GLN A 206 -16.68 -10.75 -10.67
CA GLN A 206 -16.55 -11.99 -11.48
C GLN A 206 -15.63 -13.02 -10.79
N CYS A 207 -14.71 -12.59 -9.92
CA CYS A 207 -13.90 -13.46 -9.08
C CYS A 207 -14.63 -13.93 -7.79
N GLY A 208 -15.92 -13.61 -7.62
CA GLY A 208 -16.73 -13.99 -6.45
C GLY A 208 -16.48 -13.13 -5.21
N LEU A 209 -16.03 -11.89 -5.36
CA LEU A 209 -15.76 -11.00 -4.26
C LEU A 209 -16.83 -9.92 -4.10
N GLN A 210 -17.15 -9.59 -2.85
CA GLN A 210 -17.86 -8.35 -2.51
C GLN A 210 -16.86 -7.20 -2.49
N VAL A 211 -17.20 -6.08 -3.14
CA VAL A 211 -16.28 -4.95 -3.35
C VAL A 211 -16.88 -3.68 -2.78
N SER A 212 -16.15 -3.03 -1.88
CA SER A 212 -16.40 -1.67 -1.45
C SER A 212 -15.31 -0.72 -1.98
N LEU A 213 -15.69 0.48 -2.34
CA LEU A 213 -14.79 1.50 -2.88
C LEU A 213 -15.15 2.85 -2.25
N ARG A 214 -14.17 3.50 -1.64
CA ARG A 214 -14.35 4.81 -0.99
C ARG A 214 -13.17 5.75 -1.26
N PRO A 215 -13.39 7.08 -1.26
CA PRO A 215 -12.30 8.05 -1.35
C PRO A 215 -11.32 7.89 -0.17
N LEU A 216 -10.01 7.99 -0.46
CA LEU A 216 -8.94 7.96 0.54
C LEU A 216 -7.83 8.97 0.18
N TYR A 217 -8.20 10.21 0.00
CA TYR A 217 -7.26 11.27 -0.37
C TYR A 217 -6.99 12.29 0.75
N GLY A 218 -7.82 12.35 1.79
CA GLY A 218 -7.66 13.31 2.88
C GLY A 218 -7.49 14.74 2.39
N ASN A 219 -6.48 15.42 2.91
CA ASN A 219 -6.09 16.76 2.48
C ASN A 219 -5.05 16.76 1.35
N THR A 220 -4.73 15.59 0.76
CA THR A 220 -3.79 15.51 -0.36
C THR A 220 -4.46 15.95 -1.68
N PRO A 221 -3.71 16.46 -2.65
CA PRO A 221 -4.28 16.87 -3.94
C PRO A 221 -4.60 15.69 -4.87
N PHE A 222 -4.24 14.48 -4.48
CA PHE A 222 -4.37 13.28 -5.31
C PHE A 222 -5.77 12.67 -5.28
N ASN A 223 -6.19 12.03 -6.38
CA ASN A 223 -7.47 11.33 -6.48
C ASN A 223 -7.32 9.85 -6.07
N ASN A 224 -6.93 9.62 -4.81
CA ASN A 224 -6.70 8.28 -4.29
C ASN A 224 -7.99 7.67 -3.73
N TRP A 225 -8.19 6.38 -4.02
CA TRP A 225 -9.33 5.60 -3.56
C TRP A 225 -8.87 4.33 -2.86
N LEU A 226 -9.58 3.93 -1.82
CA LEU A 226 -9.42 2.65 -1.16
C LEU A 226 -10.49 1.69 -1.68
N LEU A 227 -10.04 0.55 -2.16
CA LEU A 227 -10.87 -0.59 -2.50
C LEU A 227 -10.62 -1.69 -1.46
N VAL A 228 -11.68 -2.22 -0.91
CA VAL A 228 -11.65 -3.42 -0.04
C VAL A 228 -12.56 -4.45 -0.65
N ALA A 229 -12.03 -5.66 -0.85
CA ALA A 229 -12.81 -6.79 -1.34
C ALA A 229 -12.55 -8.04 -0.50
N HIS A 230 -13.58 -8.86 -0.31
CA HIS A 230 -13.52 -10.10 0.46
C HIS A 230 -14.48 -11.13 -0.13
N ARG A 231 -14.31 -12.41 0.22
CA ARG A 231 -15.28 -13.46 -0.09
C ARG A 231 -16.55 -13.28 0.77
N SER A 232 -17.68 -13.70 0.24
CA SER A 232 -18.97 -13.72 0.95
C SER A 232 -18.96 -14.76 2.05
#